data_02284c212792ae67e2a9e79ffb3a7613
#
_entry.id   02284c212792ae67e2a9e79ffb3a7613
#
_cell.length_a   1.000
_cell.length_b   1.000
_cell.length_c   1.000
_cell.angle_alpha   90.00
_cell.angle_beta   90.00
_cell.angle_gamma   90.00
#
_symmetry.space_group_name_H-M   'P 1'
#
loop_
_entity.id
_entity.type
_entity.pdbx_description
1 polymer ?
#
loop_
_entity_poly.entity_id
_entity_poly.type
_entity_poly.pdbx_seq_one_letter_code
_entity_poly.pdbx_strand_id
1 'polypeptide(L)'
;MMPPTGAGPLSGRRVVVDPGHNGVYDAPIDTALVPAGNGRRKACNTSGTANGAVAEHALNWDVASLLVEELRSRGATVWLTRPDDEGVGPCVNERAAIGNRAGAEAVVSIHADGNPSASARGFHVITSAPMAGGASAERGSQRLAQLVRDRMVTTGMPISTYLGRRGIDVRSDIAGVNLSEPPAVMLEMGNMRHPADAALFARPSFRQSVASALADAVTSLLG
;
A
#
# COMPACT_ATOMS: atom_id res chain seq x y z
N MET A 1 8.54 -4.22 14.63
CA MET A 1 9.80 -3.73 14.04
C MET A 1 10.66 -4.92 13.64
N MET A 2 11.13 -4.91 12.41
CA MET A 2 11.98 -5.96 11.84
C MET A 2 13.33 -5.35 11.45
N PRO A 3 14.45 -5.80 12.02
CA PRO A 3 15.76 -5.29 11.70
C PRO A 3 16.18 -5.69 10.28
N PRO A 4 17.17 -4.99 9.69
CA PRO A 4 17.73 -5.38 8.41
C PRO A 4 18.32 -6.79 8.46
N THR A 5 18.34 -7.47 7.32
CA THR A 5 18.99 -8.78 7.14
C THR A 5 20.28 -8.67 6.32
N GLY A 6 20.54 -7.50 5.72
CA GLY A 6 21.73 -7.19 4.96
C GLY A 6 22.11 -5.72 5.11
N ALA A 7 23.24 -5.34 4.55
CA ALA A 7 23.65 -3.96 4.35
C ALA A 7 23.38 -3.58 2.88
N GLY A 8 23.06 -2.30 2.64
CA GLY A 8 22.76 -1.85 1.27
C GLY A 8 22.31 -0.39 1.21
N PRO A 9 21.71 0.01 0.10
CA PRO A 9 21.36 1.42 -0.14
C PRO A 9 20.34 1.99 0.84
N LEU A 10 19.62 1.12 1.58
CA LEU A 10 18.64 1.53 2.60
C LEU A 10 19.17 1.39 4.03
N SER A 11 20.49 1.24 4.23
CA SER A 11 21.08 1.14 5.57
C SER A 11 20.74 2.39 6.40
N GLY A 12 20.18 2.15 7.60
CA GLY A 12 19.72 3.20 8.51
C GLY A 12 18.35 3.80 8.17
N ARG A 13 17.74 3.43 7.05
CA ARG A 13 16.40 3.92 6.66
C ARG A 13 15.28 3.15 7.37
N ARG A 14 14.17 3.84 7.60
CA ARG A 14 12.97 3.33 8.27
C ARG A 14 11.81 3.37 7.29
N VAL A 15 11.22 2.21 7.02
CA VAL A 15 10.10 2.05 6.08
C VAL A 15 8.95 1.33 6.77
N VAL A 16 7.72 1.78 6.52
CA VAL A 16 6.52 1.09 6.95
C VAL A 16 5.83 0.48 5.74
N VAL A 17 5.50 -0.79 5.85
CA VAL A 17 4.69 -1.54 4.89
C VAL A 17 3.33 -1.80 5.51
N ASP A 18 2.28 -1.43 4.81
CA ASP A 18 0.89 -1.54 5.24
C ASP A 18 0.14 -2.51 4.32
N PRO A 19 0.05 -3.82 4.68
CA PRO A 19 -0.83 -4.74 3.98
C PRO A 19 -2.28 -4.39 4.27
N GLY A 20 -3.01 -3.92 3.27
CA GLY A 20 -4.38 -3.45 3.40
C GLY A 20 -5.35 -4.51 3.92
N HIS A 21 -6.43 -4.06 4.54
CA HIS A 21 -7.47 -4.89 5.17
C HIS A 21 -6.97 -5.76 6.33
N ASN A 22 -7.81 -6.66 6.80
CA ASN A 22 -7.57 -7.57 7.92
C ASN A 22 -7.93 -8.99 7.52
N GLY A 23 -7.27 -10.00 8.11
CA GLY A 23 -7.58 -11.40 7.87
C GLY A 23 -8.94 -11.81 8.41
N VAL A 24 -9.40 -11.13 9.49
CA VAL A 24 -10.73 -11.35 10.09
C VAL A 24 -11.52 -10.05 10.04
N TYR A 25 -12.78 -10.13 9.61
CA TYR A 25 -13.72 -9.02 9.65
C TYR A 25 -14.58 -9.12 10.93
N ASP A 26 -14.55 -8.07 11.75
CA ASP A 26 -15.36 -7.89 12.97
C ASP A 26 -16.24 -6.65 12.80
N ALA A 27 -17.52 -6.84 12.52
CA ALA A 27 -18.42 -5.75 12.18
C ALA A 27 -18.51 -4.64 13.26
N PRO A 28 -18.60 -4.92 14.58
CA PRO A 28 -18.56 -3.90 15.62
C PRO A 28 -17.30 -3.02 15.58
N ILE A 29 -16.14 -3.62 15.30
CA ILE A 29 -14.87 -2.90 15.23
C ILE A 29 -14.72 -2.23 13.87
N ASP A 30 -14.87 -2.96 12.79
CA ASP A 30 -14.56 -2.51 11.43
C ASP A 30 -15.49 -1.39 10.95
N THR A 31 -16.76 -1.37 11.43
CA THR A 31 -17.70 -0.28 11.09
C THR A 31 -17.62 0.94 12.01
N ALA A 32 -16.89 0.84 13.13
CA ALA A 32 -16.70 1.98 14.02
C ALA A 32 -16.08 3.17 13.28
N LEU A 33 -16.64 4.37 13.45
CA LEU A 33 -16.13 5.55 12.77
C LEU A 33 -14.86 6.08 13.45
N VAL A 34 -13.82 6.25 12.67
CA VAL A 34 -12.52 6.80 13.09
C VAL A 34 -12.17 8.06 12.30
N PRO A 35 -11.28 8.94 12.80
CA PRO A 35 -10.77 10.06 12.03
C PRO A 35 -10.11 9.59 10.71
N ALA A 36 -10.39 10.30 9.63
CA ALA A 36 -9.81 10.01 8.31
C ALA A 36 -8.95 11.15 7.75
N GLY A 37 -8.69 12.18 8.57
CA GLY A 37 -8.06 13.41 8.12
C GLY A 37 -9.04 14.34 7.42
N ASN A 38 -8.63 15.61 7.21
CA ASN A 38 -9.39 16.62 6.48
C ASN A 38 -10.82 16.84 7.01
N GLY A 39 -11.01 16.73 8.34
CA GLY A 39 -12.31 16.85 9.01
C GLY A 39 -13.28 15.67 8.74
N ARG A 40 -12.83 14.61 8.09
CA ARG A 40 -13.65 13.45 7.75
C ARG A 40 -13.53 12.33 8.77
N ARG A 41 -14.55 11.47 8.79
CA ARG A 41 -14.55 10.18 9.49
C ARG A 41 -14.93 9.08 8.48
N LYS A 42 -14.42 7.88 8.71
CA LYS A 42 -14.77 6.68 7.92
C LYS A 42 -14.74 5.44 8.80
N ALA A 43 -15.22 4.33 8.27
CA ALA A 43 -15.14 3.05 8.96
C ALA A 43 -13.68 2.70 9.34
N CYS A 44 -13.50 2.09 10.50
CA CYS A 44 -12.21 1.63 11.01
C CYS A 44 -11.45 0.78 9.97
N ASN A 45 -12.17 -0.10 9.31
CA ASN A 45 -11.66 -0.95 8.25
C ASN A 45 -12.79 -1.33 7.28
N THR A 46 -12.44 -2.01 6.19
CA THR A 46 -13.37 -2.70 5.28
C THR A 46 -12.85 -4.10 5.05
N SER A 47 -13.75 -5.02 4.68
CA SER A 47 -13.39 -6.43 4.40
C SER A 47 -12.51 -6.59 3.14
N GLY A 48 -12.42 -5.54 2.31
CA GLY A 48 -11.79 -5.65 0.99
C GLY A 48 -12.68 -6.34 -0.02
N THR A 49 -12.09 -6.71 -1.15
CA THR A 49 -12.74 -7.49 -2.20
C THR A 49 -12.23 -8.93 -2.22
N ALA A 50 -12.85 -9.74 -3.08
CA ALA A 50 -12.40 -11.11 -3.33
C ALA A 50 -12.65 -11.51 -4.79
N ASN A 51 -11.87 -12.47 -5.27
CA ASN A 51 -12.10 -13.18 -6.53
C ASN A 51 -12.04 -14.69 -6.27
N GLY A 52 -13.21 -15.32 -6.21
CA GLY A 52 -13.31 -16.75 -5.84
C GLY A 52 -12.71 -17.01 -4.46
N ALA A 53 -11.68 -17.85 -4.42
CA ALA A 53 -11.02 -18.26 -3.18
C ALA A 53 -9.95 -17.27 -2.68
N VAL A 54 -9.59 -16.25 -3.45
CA VAL A 54 -8.54 -15.28 -3.09
C VAL A 54 -9.18 -14.01 -2.56
N ALA A 55 -8.96 -13.74 -1.27
CA ALA A 55 -9.34 -12.48 -0.64
C ALA A 55 -8.23 -11.43 -0.80
N GLU A 56 -8.62 -10.17 -0.89
CA GLU A 56 -7.69 -9.05 -1.05
C GLU A 56 -6.67 -8.95 0.10
N HIS A 57 -7.13 -9.12 1.35
CA HIS A 57 -6.24 -9.07 2.50
C HIS A 57 -5.10 -10.08 2.43
N ALA A 58 -5.37 -11.30 1.92
CA ALA A 58 -4.37 -12.36 1.78
C ALA A 58 -3.38 -12.04 0.65
N LEU A 59 -3.87 -11.54 -0.49
CA LEU A 59 -3.01 -11.10 -1.60
C LEU A 59 -2.11 -9.94 -1.16
N ASN A 60 -2.65 -8.97 -0.42
CA ASN A 60 -1.90 -7.84 0.11
C ASN A 60 -0.83 -8.29 1.10
N TRP A 61 -1.15 -9.28 1.95
CA TRP A 61 -0.21 -9.87 2.89
C TRP A 61 0.94 -10.59 2.18
N ASP A 62 0.64 -11.39 1.17
CA ASP A 62 1.65 -12.10 0.37
C ASP A 62 2.66 -11.11 -0.24
N VAL A 63 2.17 -10.05 -0.91
CA VAL A 63 3.05 -9.05 -1.54
C VAL A 63 3.81 -8.24 -0.50
N ALA A 64 3.16 -7.88 0.61
CA ALA A 64 3.80 -7.14 1.70
C ALA A 64 4.94 -7.94 2.33
N SER A 65 4.76 -9.25 2.52
CA SER A 65 5.79 -10.15 3.07
C SER A 65 7.02 -10.18 2.17
N LEU A 66 6.83 -10.31 0.87
CA LEU A 66 7.92 -10.26 -0.11
C LEU A 66 8.63 -8.89 -0.12
N LEU A 67 7.85 -7.79 -0.05
CA LEU A 67 8.41 -6.43 0.03
C LEU A 67 9.24 -6.22 1.29
N VAL A 68 8.78 -6.72 2.43
CA VAL A 68 9.53 -6.66 3.69
C VAL A 68 10.90 -7.34 3.57
N GLU A 69 10.95 -8.53 2.98
CA GLU A 69 12.21 -9.25 2.75
C GLU A 69 13.17 -8.47 1.86
N GLU A 70 12.66 -7.92 0.74
CA GLU A 70 13.44 -7.08 -0.19
C GLU A 70 14.01 -5.83 0.51
N LEU A 71 13.20 -5.10 1.27
CA LEU A 71 13.63 -3.88 1.95
C LEU A 71 14.67 -4.18 3.03
N ARG A 72 14.47 -5.25 3.82
CA ARG A 72 15.40 -5.68 4.87
C ARG A 72 16.74 -6.15 4.29
N SER A 73 16.73 -6.86 3.18
CA SER A 73 17.97 -7.28 2.50
C SER A 73 18.77 -6.09 1.96
N ARG A 74 18.11 -4.98 1.64
CA ARG A 74 18.73 -3.70 1.22
C ARG A 74 19.16 -2.81 2.39
N GLY A 75 18.99 -3.25 3.63
CA GLY A 75 19.46 -2.56 4.83
C GLY A 75 18.42 -1.76 5.59
N ALA A 76 17.15 -1.73 5.15
CA ALA A 76 16.10 -1.01 5.86
C ALA A 76 15.68 -1.69 7.17
N THR A 77 15.33 -0.87 8.17
CA THR A 77 14.48 -1.31 9.27
C THR A 77 13.02 -1.17 8.86
N VAL A 78 12.24 -2.24 8.97
CA VAL A 78 10.86 -2.27 8.47
C VAL A 78 9.86 -2.49 9.59
N TRP A 79 8.72 -1.80 9.54
CA TRP A 79 7.53 -2.04 10.36
C TRP A 79 6.39 -2.51 9.46
N LEU A 80 5.62 -3.48 9.93
CA LEU A 80 4.32 -3.84 9.39
C LEU A 80 3.22 -3.19 10.23
N THR A 81 2.13 -2.76 9.60
CA THR A 81 0.98 -2.20 10.32
C THR A 81 0.14 -3.28 11.00
N ARG A 82 0.16 -4.52 10.53
CA ARG A 82 -0.43 -5.69 11.18
C ARG A 82 0.59 -6.83 11.27
N PRO A 83 0.53 -7.70 12.30
CA PRO A 83 1.55 -8.71 12.52
C PRO A 83 1.40 -9.97 11.66
N ASP A 84 0.17 -10.25 11.21
CA ASP A 84 -0.22 -11.46 10.47
C ASP A 84 -1.45 -11.20 9.60
N ASP A 85 -1.97 -12.26 8.98
CA ASP A 85 -3.22 -12.25 8.19
C ASP A 85 -4.36 -13.06 8.87
N GLU A 86 -4.27 -13.28 10.18
CA GLU A 86 -5.19 -14.17 10.92
C GLU A 86 -6.12 -13.42 11.89
N GLY A 87 -5.87 -12.12 12.10
CA GLY A 87 -6.55 -11.33 13.12
C GLY A 87 -7.28 -10.10 12.60
N VAL A 88 -7.98 -9.44 13.52
CA VAL A 88 -8.50 -8.09 13.35
C VAL A 88 -7.33 -7.12 13.53
N GLY A 89 -6.95 -6.43 12.48
CA GLY A 89 -5.84 -5.48 12.49
C GLY A 89 -6.26 -4.09 12.95
N PRO A 90 -5.32 -3.14 12.97
CA PRO A 90 -5.60 -1.77 13.40
C PRO A 90 -6.50 -1.04 12.42
N CYS A 91 -7.26 -0.06 12.93
CA CYS A 91 -8.04 0.88 12.13
C CYS A 91 -7.17 1.69 11.17
N VAL A 92 -7.76 2.19 10.10
CA VAL A 92 -7.05 2.96 9.06
C VAL A 92 -6.30 4.19 9.58
N ASN A 93 -6.78 4.85 10.62
CA ASN A 93 -6.08 5.96 11.28
C ASN A 93 -4.87 5.49 12.10
N GLU A 94 -4.98 4.32 12.76
CA GLU A 94 -3.90 3.74 13.54
C GLU A 94 -2.76 3.23 12.65
N ARG A 95 -3.07 2.75 11.44
CA ARG A 95 -2.05 2.38 10.44
C ARG A 95 -1.16 3.57 10.07
N ALA A 96 -1.74 4.76 9.85
CA ALA A 96 -0.98 5.99 9.66
C ALA A 96 -0.15 6.34 10.91
N ALA A 97 -0.77 6.25 12.10
CA ALA A 97 -0.09 6.55 13.37
C ALA A 97 1.10 5.61 13.64
N ILE A 98 1.07 4.35 13.20
CA ILE A 98 2.22 3.45 13.26
C ILE A 98 3.40 4.03 12.45
N GLY A 99 3.15 4.50 11.23
CA GLY A 99 4.15 5.15 10.39
C GLY A 99 4.76 6.39 11.04
N ASN A 100 3.90 7.24 11.60
CA ASN A 100 4.31 8.48 12.27
C ASN A 100 5.17 8.19 13.52
N ARG A 101 4.73 7.27 14.40
CA ARG A 101 5.50 6.87 15.60
C ARG A 101 6.80 6.15 15.30
N ALA A 102 6.87 5.40 14.20
CA ALA A 102 8.11 4.76 13.76
C ALA A 102 9.14 5.78 13.24
N GLY A 103 8.75 7.02 13.03
CA GLY A 103 9.54 8.03 12.33
C GLY A 103 9.93 7.52 10.94
N ALA A 104 8.98 6.91 10.25
CA ALA A 104 9.21 6.36 8.92
C ALA A 104 9.64 7.45 7.93
N GLU A 105 10.45 7.08 6.96
CA GLU A 105 10.88 7.96 5.87
C GLU A 105 10.07 7.68 4.58
N ALA A 106 9.38 6.53 4.55
CA ALA A 106 8.37 6.19 3.54
C ALA A 106 7.35 5.20 4.12
N VAL A 107 6.09 5.32 3.66
CA VAL A 107 5.01 4.37 3.93
C VAL A 107 4.46 3.85 2.60
N VAL A 108 4.36 2.52 2.47
CA VAL A 108 3.80 1.86 1.29
C VAL A 108 2.61 1.01 1.72
N SER A 109 1.41 1.43 1.37
CA SER A 109 0.18 0.65 1.54
C SER A 109 -0.11 -0.16 0.27
N ILE A 110 -0.52 -1.42 0.44
CA ILE A 110 -0.71 -2.38 -0.64
C ILE A 110 -2.16 -2.85 -0.63
N HIS A 111 -2.83 -2.69 -1.77
CA HIS A 111 -4.22 -3.02 -2.03
C HIS A 111 -4.41 -3.59 -3.45
N ALA A 112 -5.57 -4.17 -3.70
CA ALA A 112 -6.01 -4.60 -5.02
C ALA A 112 -7.51 -4.35 -5.19
N ASP A 113 -7.88 -3.48 -6.11
CA ASP A 113 -9.24 -2.98 -6.29
C ASP A 113 -10.25 -4.10 -6.70
N GLY A 114 -11.52 -3.83 -6.48
CA GLY A 114 -12.64 -4.73 -6.77
C GLY A 114 -13.73 -4.10 -7.64
N ASN A 115 -13.38 -3.38 -8.70
CA ASN A 115 -14.33 -2.73 -9.59
C ASN A 115 -15.14 -3.76 -10.41
N PRO A 116 -16.49 -3.73 -10.40
CA PRO A 116 -17.31 -4.71 -11.10
C PRO A 116 -17.43 -4.49 -12.62
N SER A 117 -16.96 -3.37 -13.15
CA SER A 117 -17.03 -3.10 -14.60
C SER A 117 -16.08 -4.02 -15.36
N ALA A 118 -16.57 -4.66 -16.41
CA ALA A 118 -15.77 -5.57 -17.25
C ALA A 118 -14.61 -4.89 -17.99
N SER A 119 -14.66 -3.55 -18.16
CA SER A 119 -13.57 -2.77 -18.77
C SER A 119 -12.57 -2.20 -17.76
N ALA A 120 -12.89 -2.28 -16.46
CA ALA A 120 -12.04 -1.73 -15.41
C ALA A 120 -10.90 -2.69 -15.09
N ARG A 121 -9.66 -2.31 -15.39
CA ARG A 121 -8.46 -3.10 -15.10
C ARG A 121 -7.23 -2.23 -14.89
N GLY A 122 -6.18 -2.85 -14.38
CA GLY A 122 -4.88 -2.24 -14.25
C GLY A 122 -4.66 -1.52 -12.91
N PHE A 123 -3.42 -1.16 -12.66
CA PHE A 123 -2.96 -0.56 -11.40
C PHE A 123 -3.06 0.97 -11.40
N HIS A 124 -3.17 1.55 -10.21
CA HIS A 124 -2.94 2.97 -9.96
C HIS A 124 -2.31 3.18 -8.58
N VAL A 125 -1.66 4.33 -8.41
CA VAL A 125 -1.01 4.72 -7.16
C VAL A 125 -1.75 5.92 -6.59
N ILE A 126 -2.22 5.80 -5.37
CA ILE A 126 -2.96 6.86 -4.67
C ILE A 126 -1.97 7.66 -3.81
N THR A 127 -2.08 8.98 -3.93
CA THR A 127 -1.47 9.96 -3.02
C THR A 127 -2.56 10.83 -2.40
N SER A 128 -2.18 11.68 -1.44
CA SER A 128 -3.11 12.64 -0.83
C SER A 128 -2.61 14.07 -0.91
N ALA A 129 -3.57 14.99 -0.98
CA ALA A 129 -3.39 16.41 -0.70
C ALA A 129 -4.75 16.95 -0.19
N PRO A 130 -4.77 17.55 1.06
CA PRO A 130 -3.63 17.74 1.96
C PRO A 130 -3.29 16.49 2.80
N MET A 131 -2.02 16.42 3.27
CA MET A 131 -1.52 15.41 4.20
C MET A 131 -1.18 16.02 5.56
N ALA A 132 -1.20 15.20 6.62
CA ALA A 132 -0.81 15.64 7.97
C ALA A 132 0.62 16.17 8.05
N GLY A 133 1.56 15.59 7.30
CA GLY A 133 2.95 16.04 7.18
C GLY A 133 3.14 17.28 6.30
N GLY A 134 2.05 17.87 5.80
CA GLY A 134 2.06 19.08 4.99
C GLY A 134 2.77 18.95 3.65
N ALA A 135 3.13 20.09 3.06
CA ALA A 135 3.67 20.17 1.70
C ALA A 135 4.94 19.34 1.47
N SER A 136 5.74 19.06 2.50
CA SER A 136 6.92 18.20 2.36
C SER A 136 6.54 16.75 2.14
N ALA A 137 5.59 16.23 2.95
CA ALA A 137 5.06 14.88 2.80
C ALA A 137 4.35 14.71 1.45
N GLU A 138 3.57 15.71 1.04
CA GLU A 138 2.87 15.71 -0.26
C GLU A 138 3.84 15.59 -1.45
N ARG A 139 4.90 16.43 -1.46
CA ARG A 139 5.94 16.35 -2.51
C ARG A 139 6.67 15.02 -2.50
N GLY A 140 7.03 14.51 -1.32
CA GLY A 140 7.65 13.20 -1.16
C GLY A 140 6.74 12.07 -1.65
N SER A 141 5.44 12.12 -1.32
CA SER A 141 4.44 11.15 -1.77
C SER A 141 4.24 11.20 -3.28
N GLN A 142 4.17 12.39 -3.88
CA GLN A 142 4.09 12.53 -5.34
C GLN A 142 5.32 11.95 -6.03
N ARG A 143 6.53 12.19 -5.47
CA ARG A 143 7.76 11.61 -6.00
C ARG A 143 7.75 10.09 -5.88
N LEU A 144 7.38 9.55 -4.71
CA LEU A 144 7.26 8.10 -4.51
C LEU A 144 6.23 7.48 -5.46
N ALA A 145 5.06 8.12 -5.64
CA ALA A 145 4.04 7.63 -6.55
C ALA A 145 4.52 7.55 -8.00
N GLN A 146 5.30 8.53 -8.46
CA GLN A 146 5.89 8.50 -9.80
C GLN A 146 6.87 7.33 -9.94
N LEU A 147 7.73 7.12 -8.94
CA LEU A 147 8.68 6.01 -8.91
C LEU A 147 7.97 4.66 -8.90
N VAL A 148 6.96 4.49 -8.04
CA VAL A 148 6.15 3.26 -8.00
C VAL A 148 5.46 3.03 -9.34
N ARG A 149 4.78 4.04 -9.91
CA ARG A 149 4.12 3.93 -11.21
C ARG A 149 5.10 3.48 -12.30
N ASP A 150 6.29 4.09 -12.36
CA ASP A 150 7.29 3.79 -13.39
C ASP A 150 7.84 2.36 -13.26
N ARG A 151 7.99 1.85 -12.04
CA ARG A 151 8.39 0.46 -11.79
C ARG A 151 7.24 -0.52 -12.03
N MET A 152 6.02 -0.16 -11.66
CA MET A 152 4.86 -1.04 -11.84
C MET A 152 4.57 -1.35 -13.33
N VAL A 153 4.80 -0.42 -14.26
CA VAL A 153 4.61 -0.70 -15.69
C VAL A 153 5.54 -1.82 -16.20
N THR A 154 6.65 -2.10 -15.53
CA THR A 154 7.57 -3.18 -15.92
C THR A 154 7.10 -4.56 -15.46
N THR A 155 6.09 -4.66 -14.59
CA THR A 155 5.55 -5.92 -14.07
C THR A 155 4.62 -6.63 -15.05
N GLY A 156 4.20 -5.94 -16.12
CA GLY A 156 3.20 -6.42 -17.07
C GLY A 156 1.75 -6.09 -16.70
N MET A 157 1.50 -5.47 -15.53
CA MET A 157 0.18 -4.92 -15.21
C MET A 157 0.00 -3.59 -15.94
N PRO A 158 -1.09 -3.37 -16.71
CA PRO A 158 -1.34 -2.09 -17.35
C PRO A 158 -1.70 -1.01 -16.34
N ILE A 159 -1.54 0.25 -16.73
CA ILE A 159 -2.09 1.38 -15.98
C ILE A 159 -3.62 1.30 -15.96
N SER A 160 -4.22 1.71 -14.85
CA SER A 160 -5.67 1.71 -14.65
C SER A 160 -6.41 2.41 -15.78
N THR A 161 -7.46 1.74 -16.28
CA THR A 161 -8.33 2.23 -17.34
C THR A 161 -9.51 3.07 -16.81
N TYR A 162 -9.66 3.21 -15.48
CA TYR A 162 -10.87 3.75 -14.85
C TYR A 162 -10.62 4.73 -13.71
N LEU A 163 -9.43 4.73 -13.10
CA LEU A 163 -9.06 5.65 -12.01
C LEU A 163 -7.69 6.27 -12.24
N GLY A 164 -7.53 7.47 -11.68
CA GLY A 164 -6.29 8.21 -11.76
C GLY A 164 -6.02 8.82 -13.14
N ARG A 165 -4.95 9.60 -13.19
CA ARG A 165 -4.43 10.17 -14.44
C ARG A 165 -3.01 9.66 -14.64
N ARG A 166 -2.77 8.93 -15.73
CA ARG A 166 -1.48 8.29 -16.03
C ARG A 166 -0.99 7.40 -14.86
N GLY A 167 -1.91 6.67 -14.24
CA GLY A 167 -1.62 5.75 -13.14
C GLY A 167 -1.41 6.39 -11.76
N ILE A 168 -1.70 7.69 -11.60
CA ILE A 168 -1.65 8.37 -10.30
C ILE A 168 -3.01 8.98 -9.99
N ASP A 169 -3.52 8.73 -8.79
CA ASP A 169 -4.78 9.26 -8.28
C ASP A 169 -4.52 10.09 -7.02
N VAL A 170 -4.89 11.38 -7.05
CA VAL A 170 -4.70 12.29 -5.91
C VAL A 170 -6.03 12.41 -5.17
N ARG A 171 -6.06 11.96 -3.93
CA ARG A 171 -7.28 11.88 -3.12
C ARG A 171 -7.15 12.66 -1.81
N SER A 172 -8.27 12.89 -1.15
CA SER A 172 -8.32 13.54 0.18
C SER A 172 -9.19 12.76 1.18
N ASP A 173 -9.52 11.50 0.86
CA ASP A 173 -10.43 10.65 1.64
C ASP A 173 -9.81 9.32 2.09
N ILE A 174 -8.52 9.08 1.82
CA ILE A 174 -7.80 7.87 2.22
C ILE A 174 -7.05 8.14 3.53
N ALA A 175 -7.59 7.64 4.64
CA ALA A 175 -7.07 7.92 5.98
C ALA A 175 -5.59 7.58 6.16
N GLY A 176 -5.16 6.40 5.68
CA GLY A 176 -3.77 5.95 5.79
C GLY A 176 -2.76 6.87 5.11
N VAL A 177 -3.17 7.57 4.05
CA VAL A 177 -2.34 8.54 3.34
C VAL A 177 -2.55 9.95 3.88
N ASN A 178 -3.82 10.37 4.13
CA ASN A 178 -4.13 11.72 4.64
C ASN A 178 -3.45 12.01 5.98
N LEU A 179 -3.45 11.03 6.90
CA LEU A 179 -2.95 11.15 8.27
C LEU A 179 -1.45 10.85 8.38
N SER A 180 -0.80 10.51 7.28
CA SER A 180 0.63 10.24 7.26
C SER A 180 1.43 11.54 7.34
N GLU A 181 2.41 11.57 8.27
CA GLU A 181 3.41 12.63 8.37
C GLU A 181 4.59 12.41 7.41
N PRO A 182 5.09 11.17 7.22
CA PRO A 182 6.08 10.89 6.18
C PRO A 182 5.45 10.79 4.78
N PRO A 183 6.25 10.79 3.72
CA PRO A 183 5.82 10.39 2.38
C PRO A 183 5.09 9.04 2.41
N ALA A 184 3.88 8.99 1.83
CA ALA A 184 3.04 7.80 1.84
C ALA A 184 2.31 7.62 0.51
N VAL A 185 2.23 6.38 0.04
CA VAL A 185 1.44 5.99 -1.12
C VAL A 185 0.61 4.75 -0.81
N MET A 186 -0.51 4.60 -1.51
CA MET A 186 -1.26 3.36 -1.58
C MET A 186 -1.23 2.86 -3.02
N LEU A 187 -0.74 1.65 -3.21
CA LEU A 187 -0.78 0.97 -4.51
C LEU A 187 -2.05 0.12 -4.58
N GLU A 188 -2.88 0.40 -5.57
CA GLU A 188 -3.91 -0.51 -6.06
C GLU A 188 -3.28 -1.33 -7.20
N MET A 189 -2.88 -2.57 -6.91
CA MET A 189 -2.04 -3.40 -7.80
C MET A 189 -2.73 -3.80 -9.11
N GLY A 190 -4.04 -3.70 -9.17
CA GLY A 190 -4.92 -4.07 -10.28
C GLY A 190 -6.32 -4.35 -9.79
N ASN A 191 -7.22 -4.78 -10.68
CA ASN A 191 -8.60 -5.10 -10.34
C ASN A 191 -8.79 -6.62 -10.19
N MET A 192 -9.03 -7.09 -8.97
CA MET A 192 -9.24 -8.51 -8.67
C MET A 192 -10.44 -9.11 -9.39
N ARG A 193 -11.43 -8.29 -9.76
CA ARG A 193 -12.63 -8.76 -10.50
C ARG A 193 -12.43 -8.81 -12.00
N HIS A 194 -11.32 -8.29 -12.53
CA HIS A 194 -11.00 -8.41 -13.94
C HIS A 194 -10.22 -9.70 -14.21
N PRO A 195 -10.68 -10.60 -15.12
CA PRO A 195 -10.06 -11.92 -15.30
C PRO A 195 -8.57 -11.89 -15.64
N ALA A 196 -8.13 -10.95 -16.48
CA ALA A 196 -6.72 -10.86 -16.86
C ALA A 196 -5.83 -10.37 -15.70
N ASP A 197 -6.32 -9.47 -14.85
CA ASP A 197 -5.57 -9.00 -13.67
C ASP A 197 -5.53 -10.11 -12.60
N ALA A 198 -6.65 -10.79 -12.38
CA ALA A 198 -6.74 -11.95 -11.48
C ALA A 198 -5.77 -13.08 -11.89
N ALA A 199 -5.63 -13.34 -13.20
CA ALA A 199 -4.68 -14.32 -13.73
C ALA A 199 -3.21 -13.92 -13.46
N LEU A 200 -2.89 -12.63 -13.40
CA LEU A 200 -1.56 -12.15 -12.97
C LEU A 200 -1.37 -12.36 -11.47
N PHE A 201 -2.34 -12.00 -10.64
CA PHE A 201 -2.27 -12.19 -9.18
C PHE A 201 -2.06 -13.65 -8.77
N ALA A 202 -2.60 -14.60 -9.52
CA ALA A 202 -2.40 -16.02 -9.27
C ALA A 202 -0.94 -16.49 -9.46
N ARG A 203 -0.09 -15.70 -10.13
CA ARG A 203 1.30 -16.06 -10.41
C ARG A 203 2.23 -15.59 -9.30
N PRO A 204 2.95 -16.49 -8.60
CA PRO A 204 3.95 -16.08 -7.59
C PRO A 204 5.01 -15.12 -8.14
N SER A 205 5.45 -15.34 -9.39
CA SER A 205 6.42 -14.46 -10.06
C SER A 205 5.90 -13.03 -10.25
N PHE A 206 4.60 -12.84 -10.48
CA PHE A 206 4.01 -11.52 -10.57
C PHE A 206 4.02 -10.82 -9.21
N ARG A 207 3.61 -11.51 -8.14
CA ARG A 207 3.65 -10.95 -6.77
C ARG A 207 5.07 -10.55 -6.37
N GLN A 208 6.06 -11.37 -6.71
CA GLN A 208 7.47 -11.04 -6.52
C GLN A 208 7.87 -9.79 -7.34
N SER A 209 7.45 -9.69 -8.61
CA SER A 209 7.75 -8.53 -9.45
C SER A 209 7.16 -7.23 -8.88
N VAL A 210 5.95 -7.29 -8.29
CA VAL A 210 5.34 -6.13 -7.62
C VAL A 210 6.15 -5.74 -6.40
N ALA A 211 6.53 -6.70 -5.55
CA ALA A 211 7.36 -6.43 -4.36
C ALA A 211 8.71 -5.80 -4.74
N SER A 212 9.39 -6.36 -5.74
CA SER A 212 10.66 -5.81 -6.23
C SER A 212 10.49 -4.40 -6.82
N ALA A 213 9.40 -4.14 -7.58
CA ALA A 213 9.08 -2.82 -8.12
C ALA A 213 8.89 -1.77 -7.00
N LEU A 214 8.19 -2.14 -5.92
CA LEU A 214 8.00 -1.28 -4.74
C LEU A 214 9.32 -1.03 -4.01
N ALA A 215 10.13 -2.09 -3.79
CA ALA A 215 11.43 -1.96 -3.15
C ALA A 215 12.39 -1.07 -3.95
N ASP A 216 12.38 -1.18 -5.28
CA ASP A 216 13.17 -0.31 -6.17
C ASP A 216 12.72 1.14 -6.11
N ALA A 217 11.41 1.39 -6.05
CA ALA A 217 10.87 2.74 -5.91
C ALA A 217 11.28 3.38 -4.58
N VAL A 218 11.17 2.64 -3.46
CA VAL A 218 11.61 3.10 -2.14
C VAL A 218 13.12 3.35 -2.13
N THR A 219 13.91 2.45 -2.72
CA THR A 219 15.36 2.64 -2.84
C THR A 219 15.71 3.89 -3.65
N SER A 220 14.98 4.14 -4.75
CA SER A 220 15.20 5.35 -5.57
C SER A 220 14.78 6.66 -4.87
N LEU A 221 13.93 6.57 -3.85
CA LEU A 221 13.53 7.73 -3.05
C LEU A 221 14.52 8.04 -1.93
N LEU A 222 15.03 7.02 -1.24
CA LEU A 222 15.73 7.12 0.05
C LEU A 222 17.23 6.79 -0.01
N GLY A 223 17.66 6.10 -1.07
CA GLY A 223 19.02 5.63 -1.29
C GLY A 223 20.02 6.70 -1.78
#